data_0d74ef487eb34848346ee2b8aa39462d
#
_entry.id   0d74ef487eb34848346ee2b8aa39462d
#
_cell.length_a   1.000
_cell.length_b   1.000
_cell.length_c   1.000
_cell.angle_alpha   90.00
_cell.angle_beta   90.00
_cell.angle_gamma   90.00
#
_symmetry.space_group_name_H-M   'P 1'
#
loop_
_entity.id
_entity.type
_entity.pdbx_description
1 polymer ?
#
loop_
_entity_poly.entity_id
_entity_poly.type
_entity_poly.pdbx_seq_one_letter_code
_entity_poly.pdbx_strand_id
1 'polypeptide(L)'
;MKAKALVDTSGCSVQEACEVLGLSHSSYYYHSQWVEAEQLVADLKQAAGQYPKYGSRRLTKQLRRAPYHHHVNRKRIQRLMRQKDLLRPQKRAKCRTTNSQHPYPRYPNLVMDLKVDHPEQVWVCDVTYVRLGNGFVYLAVIMDVFTRAIRGWNLSRNLDTDLTLGALQRALSLCIPEIHHSDQGVQYAAHEYVALLQQYEVQVSMAAQGKPEENGYAERLMRTIKEEEVDLSEYIDFADVYRQIGRFLEDVYNTKRIHSALGYLTPLEFEAAWWMALPVMTTP
;
A
#
# COMPACT_ATOMS: atom_id res chain seq x y z
N MET A 1 34.53 16.47 -7.36
CA MET A 1 34.56 16.09 -8.79
C MET A 1 34.85 17.28 -9.72
N LYS A 2 34.08 18.39 -9.64
CA LYS A 2 34.28 19.55 -10.55
C LYS A 2 35.65 20.19 -10.46
N ALA A 3 36.23 20.38 -9.24
CA ALA A 3 37.53 20.95 -9.06
C ALA A 3 38.67 20.08 -9.61
N LYS A 4 38.59 18.75 -9.45
CA LYS A 4 39.58 17.82 -10.03
C LYS A 4 39.54 17.84 -11.56
N ALA A 5 38.32 17.83 -12.14
CA ALA A 5 38.16 17.92 -13.58
C ALA A 5 38.72 19.24 -14.15
N LEU A 6 38.59 20.34 -13.41
CA LEU A 6 39.17 21.64 -13.81
C LEU A 6 40.71 21.61 -13.82
N VAL A 7 41.34 21.06 -12.79
CA VAL A 7 42.77 20.89 -12.72
C VAL A 7 43.28 19.96 -13.83
N ASP A 8 42.61 18.83 -14.04
CA ASP A 8 43.01 17.83 -15.04
C ASP A 8 42.83 18.32 -16.48
N THR A 9 41.83 19.18 -16.76
CA THR A 9 41.51 19.63 -18.12
C THR A 9 42.18 20.96 -18.49
N SER A 10 42.36 21.87 -17.55
CA SER A 10 42.89 23.23 -17.83
C SER A 10 44.33 23.43 -17.43
N GLY A 11 44.95 22.48 -16.74
CA GLY A 11 46.33 22.60 -16.22
C GLY A 11 46.51 23.69 -15.16
N CYS A 12 45.41 24.26 -14.62
CA CYS A 12 45.46 25.24 -13.54
C CYS A 12 45.93 24.62 -12.22
N SER A 13 46.50 25.42 -11.34
CA SER A 13 46.90 24.95 -10.01
C SER A 13 45.66 24.60 -9.16
N VAL A 14 45.84 23.70 -8.18
CA VAL A 14 44.79 23.35 -7.21
C VAL A 14 44.28 24.58 -6.46
N GLN A 15 45.19 25.54 -6.18
CA GLN A 15 44.82 26.77 -5.50
C GLN A 15 43.88 27.64 -6.34
N GLU A 16 44.23 27.87 -7.60
CA GLU A 16 43.36 28.62 -8.54
C GLU A 16 42.00 27.94 -8.76
N ALA A 17 41.97 26.60 -8.92
CA ALA A 17 40.75 25.85 -9.05
C ALA A 17 39.85 25.96 -7.80
N CYS A 18 40.44 25.99 -6.61
CA CYS A 18 39.72 26.17 -5.35
C CYS A 18 39.15 27.58 -5.20
N GLU A 19 39.94 28.61 -5.56
CA GLU A 19 39.49 30.00 -5.54
C GLU A 19 38.31 30.25 -6.49
N VAL A 20 38.42 29.81 -7.75
CA VAL A 20 37.35 29.95 -8.76
C VAL A 20 36.06 29.25 -8.35
N LEU A 21 36.14 28.10 -7.68
CA LEU A 21 34.97 27.32 -7.26
C LEU A 21 34.50 27.63 -5.83
N GLY A 22 35.15 28.55 -5.12
CA GLY A 22 34.81 28.90 -3.74
C GLY A 22 34.99 27.72 -2.77
N LEU A 23 35.93 26.82 -3.01
CA LEU A 23 36.18 25.62 -2.21
C LEU A 23 37.41 25.83 -1.31
N SER A 24 37.35 25.31 -0.07
CA SER A 24 38.54 25.21 0.75
C SER A 24 39.52 24.18 0.17
N HIS A 25 40.82 24.42 0.34
CA HIS A 25 41.89 23.50 -0.08
C HIS A 25 41.71 22.10 0.52
N SER A 26 41.27 22.00 1.77
CA SER A 26 40.97 20.77 2.45
C SER A 26 39.81 20.00 1.77
N SER A 27 38.84 20.71 1.18
CA SER A 27 37.73 20.08 0.43
C SER A 27 38.19 19.46 -0.88
N TYR A 28 39.24 20.01 -1.53
CA TYR A 28 39.80 19.42 -2.75
C TYR A 28 40.49 18.08 -2.48
N TYR A 29 41.26 18.00 -1.40
CA TYR A 29 41.98 16.78 -1.01
C TYR A 29 41.13 15.81 -0.18
N TYR A 30 39.88 16.20 0.18
CA TYR A 30 39.00 15.32 0.93
C TYR A 30 38.63 14.09 0.10
N HIS A 31 39.13 12.97 0.51
CA HIS A 31 38.67 11.66 0.06
C HIS A 31 37.79 11.07 1.15
N SER A 32 36.53 10.78 0.80
CA SER A 32 35.67 10.06 1.72
C SER A 32 36.30 8.67 1.94
N GLN A 33 36.81 8.43 3.14
CA GLN A 33 37.29 7.11 3.55
C GLN A 33 36.13 6.16 3.92
N TRP A 34 34.91 6.61 3.67
CA TRP A 34 33.76 5.83 4.05
C TRP A 34 33.48 4.72 3.04
N VAL A 35 33.92 3.51 3.40
CA VAL A 35 33.49 2.26 2.73
C VAL A 35 32.10 1.91 3.26
N GLU A 36 31.15 1.78 2.35
CA GLU A 36 29.81 1.30 2.74
C GLU A 36 29.95 -0.16 3.18
N ALA A 37 29.32 -0.50 4.32
CA ALA A 37 29.31 -1.87 4.80
C ALA A 37 28.65 -2.78 3.74
N GLU A 38 29.38 -3.77 3.25
CA GLU A 38 28.90 -4.69 2.19
C GLU A 38 27.57 -5.34 2.56
N GLN A 39 27.43 -5.72 3.84
CA GLN A 39 26.21 -6.28 4.36
C GLN A 39 25.01 -5.33 4.20
N LEU A 40 25.15 -4.04 4.48
CA LEU A 40 24.07 -3.07 4.31
C LEU A 40 23.64 -2.97 2.84
N VAL A 41 24.59 -3.03 1.91
CA VAL A 41 24.29 -2.96 0.47
C VAL A 41 23.60 -4.25 0.01
N ALA A 42 24.02 -5.41 0.48
CA ALA A 42 23.40 -6.69 0.19
C ALA A 42 21.96 -6.73 0.71
N ASP A 43 21.76 -6.36 1.96
CA ASP A 43 20.45 -6.33 2.61
C ASP A 43 19.51 -5.30 1.97
N LEU A 44 20.04 -4.14 1.56
CA LEU A 44 19.26 -3.16 0.80
C LEU A 44 18.79 -3.70 -0.55
N LYS A 45 19.65 -4.42 -1.29
CA LYS A 45 19.29 -5.07 -2.55
C LYS A 45 18.25 -6.16 -2.33
N GLN A 46 18.42 -6.99 -1.31
CA GLN A 46 17.48 -8.04 -0.95
C GLN A 46 16.10 -7.45 -0.58
N ALA A 47 16.07 -6.44 0.31
CA ALA A 47 14.83 -5.78 0.70
C ALA A 47 14.15 -5.06 -0.48
N ALA A 48 14.92 -4.44 -1.38
CA ALA A 48 14.39 -3.80 -2.59
C ALA A 48 13.84 -4.82 -3.58
N GLY A 49 14.45 -5.99 -3.71
CA GLY A 49 13.96 -7.12 -4.52
C GLY A 49 12.66 -7.69 -3.94
N GLN A 50 12.59 -7.88 -2.62
CA GLN A 50 11.40 -8.39 -1.93
C GLN A 50 10.23 -7.40 -1.98
N TYR A 51 10.52 -6.09 -1.92
CA TYR A 51 9.51 -5.01 -1.95
C TYR A 51 9.82 -4.00 -3.06
N PRO A 52 9.63 -4.36 -4.35
CA PRO A 52 10.08 -3.52 -5.48
C PRO A 52 9.42 -2.14 -5.52
N LYS A 53 8.29 -1.99 -4.85
CA LYS A 53 7.53 -0.73 -4.80
C LYS A 53 7.84 0.13 -3.56
N TYR A 54 8.76 -0.28 -2.71
CA TYR A 54 9.18 0.54 -1.57
C TYR A 54 10.14 1.64 -1.99
N GLY A 55 9.84 2.88 -1.61
CA GLY A 55 10.77 4.00 -1.72
C GLY A 55 11.70 4.09 -0.50
N SER A 56 12.66 5.02 -0.53
CA SER A 56 13.69 5.18 0.51
C SER A 56 13.15 5.25 1.95
N ARG A 57 11.96 5.84 2.17
CA ARG A 57 11.35 5.92 3.51
C ARG A 57 10.99 4.53 4.05
N ARG A 58 10.27 3.71 3.26
CA ARG A 58 9.87 2.36 3.65
C ARG A 58 11.07 1.43 3.75
N LEU A 59 12.00 1.46 2.78
CA LEU A 59 13.23 0.64 2.84
C LEU A 59 14.07 0.97 4.07
N THR A 60 14.20 2.25 4.45
CA THR A 60 14.90 2.62 5.70
C THR A 60 14.23 1.99 6.92
N LYS A 61 12.90 2.00 6.99
CA LYS A 61 12.17 1.40 8.11
C LYS A 61 12.26 -0.13 8.09
N GLN A 62 12.16 -0.73 6.91
CA GLN A 62 12.31 -2.18 6.74
C GLN A 62 13.69 -2.67 7.19
N LEU A 63 14.76 -1.99 6.80
CA LEU A 63 16.13 -2.32 7.20
C LEU A 63 16.41 -2.15 8.71
N ARG A 64 15.57 -1.41 9.43
CA ARG A 64 15.67 -1.29 10.90
C ARG A 64 14.96 -2.42 11.65
N ARG A 65 14.10 -3.18 10.97
CA ARG A 65 13.34 -4.31 11.52
C ARG A 65 14.11 -5.62 11.35
N ALA A 66 13.63 -6.67 12.02
CA ALA A 66 14.08 -8.02 11.75
C ALA A 66 13.86 -8.39 10.26
N PRO A 67 14.74 -9.16 9.64
CA PRO A 67 15.98 -9.76 10.20
C PRO A 67 17.20 -8.83 10.11
N TYR A 68 17.08 -7.62 9.54
CA TYR A 68 18.24 -6.79 9.16
C TYR A 68 18.87 -6.00 10.32
N HIS A 69 18.04 -5.36 11.17
CA HIS A 69 18.44 -4.58 12.36
C HIS A 69 19.48 -3.46 12.11
N HIS A 70 19.52 -2.85 10.92
CA HIS A 70 20.46 -1.79 10.61
C HIS A 70 20.10 -0.45 11.24
N HIS A 71 21.02 0.19 11.94
CA HIS A 71 20.90 1.58 12.41
C HIS A 71 21.31 2.56 11.30
N VAL A 72 20.39 2.85 10.38
CA VAL A 72 20.64 3.70 9.21
C VAL A 72 19.65 4.84 9.12
N ASN A 73 20.09 5.99 8.57
CA ASN A 73 19.22 7.09 8.27
C ASN A 73 18.74 7.07 6.81
N ARG A 74 17.62 7.76 6.54
CA ARG A 74 17.02 7.82 5.20
C ARG A 74 17.95 8.41 4.14
N LYS A 75 18.74 9.44 4.48
CA LYS A 75 19.64 10.09 3.50
C LYS A 75 20.68 9.11 2.98
N ARG A 76 21.23 8.25 3.89
CA ARG A 76 22.19 7.20 3.51
C ARG A 76 21.54 6.16 2.58
N ILE A 77 20.37 5.66 2.92
CA ILE A 77 19.64 4.69 2.08
C ILE A 77 19.27 5.31 0.73
N GLN A 78 18.80 6.56 0.68
CA GLN A 78 18.46 7.23 -0.57
C GLN A 78 19.68 7.41 -1.49
N ARG A 79 20.87 7.71 -0.91
CA ARG A 79 22.13 7.79 -1.66
C ARG A 79 22.50 6.42 -2.24
N LEU A 80 22.45 5.35 -1.44
CA LEU A 80 22.72 3.99 -1.88
C LEU A 80 21.76 3.53 -2.96
N MET A 81 20.46 3.78 -2.81
CA MET A 81 19.47 3.48 -3.85
C MET A 81 19.79 4.17 -5.18
N ARG A 82 20.26 5.43 -5.15
CA ARG A 82 20.69 6.15 -6.36
C ARG A 82 21.94 5.52 -6.98
N GLN A 83 22.93 5.18 -6.16
CA GLN A 83 24.19 4.58 -6.62
C GLN A 83 24.00 3.17 -7.21
N LYS A 84 22.98 2.44 -6.74
CA LYS A 84 22.68 1.06 -7.16
C LYS A 84 21.50 0.96 -8.12
N ASP A 85 21.03 2.10 -8.64
CA ASP A 85 19.89 2.21 -9.58
C ASP A 85 18.58 1.57 -9.08
N LEU A 86 18.34 1.73 -7.77
CA LEU A 86 17.14 1.21 -7.10
C LEU A 86 16.04 2.29 -6.92
N LEU A 87 16.22 3.49 -7.49
CA LEU A 87 15.22 4.56 -7.42
C LEU A 87 14.08 4.28 -8.41
N ARG A 88 12.86 4.47 -7.93
CA ARG A 88 11.66 4.29 -8.77
C ARG A 88 11.39 5.51 -9.63
N PRO A 89 11.05 5.35 -10.92
CA PRO A 89 10.50 6.42 -11.73
C PRO A 89 9.12 6.83 -11.20
N GLN A 90 8.80 8.13 -11.25
CA GLN A 90 7.46 8.61 -10.92
C GLN A 90 6.48 8.23 -12.04
N LYS A 91 5.40 7.52 -11.66
CA LYS A 91 4.31 7.21 -12.60
C LYS A 91 3.43 8.46 -12.81
N ARG A 92 2.98 8.70 -14.05
CA ARG A 92 1.96 9.71 -14.40
C ARG A 92 0.56 9.20 -14.04
N ALA A 93 -0.34 10.10 -13.65
CA ALA A 93 -1.72 9.77 -13.30
C ALA A 93 -2.49 9.23 -14.52
N LYS A 94 -3.37 8.24 -14.31
CA LYS A 94 -4.27 7.66 -15.33
C LYS A 94 -5.72 8.06 -15.09
N CYS A 95 -6.52 8.05 -16.16
CA CYS A 95 -7.91 8.48 -16.23
C CYS A 95 -8.89 7.47 -15.60
N ARG A 96 -10.09 7.92 -15.24
CA ARG A 96 -11.16 7.28 -14.49
C ARG A 96 -12.22 6.63 -15.36
N THR A 97 -12.83 5.52 -14.90
CA THR A 97 -14.03 4.92 -15.49
C THR A 97 -14.90 4.25 -14.42
N THR A 98 -15.98 4.90 -13.97
CA THR A 98 -17.02 4.25 -13.14
C THR A 98 -18.39 4.64 -13.69
N ASN A 99 -19.33 3.66 -13.82
CA ASN A 99 -20.71 3.88 -14.22
C ASN A 99 -21.63 3.67 -13.02
N SER A 100 -22.29 4.73 -12.55
CA SER A 100 -23.12 4.76 -11.34
C SER A 100 -24.61 4.97 -11.64
N GLN A 101 -25.09 4.64 -12.84
CA GLN A 101 -26.50 4.79 -13.21
C GLN A 101 -27.25 3.45 -13.06
N HIS A 102 -27.94 3.26 -11.93
CA HIS A 102 -28.78 2.09 -11.66
C HIS A 102 -30.02 2.47 -10.84
N PRO A 103 -31.11 1.68 -10.87
CA PRO A 103 -32.39 1.97 -10.20
C PRO A 103 -32.43 1.59 -8.70
N TYR A 104 -31.35 1.02 -8.14
CA TYR A 104 -31.35 0.56 -6.75
C TYR A 104 -31.35 1.71 -5.74
N PRO A 105 -31.77 1.46 -4.46
CA PRO A 105 -31.72 2.43 -3.38
C PRO A 105 -30.32 3.00 -3.17
N ARG A 106 -30.25 4.27 -2.77
CA ARG A 106 -29.02 4.95 -2.42
C ARG A 106 -28.99 5.19 -0.93
N TYR A 107 -27.86 4.90 -0.33
CA TYR A 107 -27.65 5.06 1.11
C TYR A 107 -26.84 6.33 1.40
N PRO A 108 -27.07 7.00 2.55
CA PRO A 108 -26.32 8.19 2.92
C PRO A 108 -24.85 7.87 3.16
N ASN A 109 -23.98 8.87 2.98
CA ASN A 109 -22.58 8.76 3.38
C ASN A 109 -22.45 9.00 4.90
N LEU A 110 -22.20 7.94 5.64
CA LEU A 110 -22.07 7.96 7.10
C LEU A 110 -20.63 8.21 7.57
N VAL A 111 -19.66 8.22 6.65
CA VAL A 111 -18.23 8.24 7.01
C VAL A 111 -17.53 9.55 6.69
N MET A 112 -18.22 10.52 6.09
CA MET A 112 -17.60 11.77 5.60
C MET A 112 -16.90 12.56 6.71
N ASP A 113 -17.54 12.71 7.86
CA ASP A 113 -17.02 13.47 9.01
C ASP A 113 -16.66 12.54 10.19
N LEU A 114 -16.67 11.22 9.98
CA LEU A 114 -16.41 10.25 11.02
C LEU A 114 -14.91 10.10 11.26
N LYS A 115 -14.49 10.33 12.50
CA LYS A 115 -13.15 9.99 12.95
C LYS A 115 -13.13 8.51 13.35
N VAL A 116 -12.55 7.69 12.49
CA VAL A 116 -12.37 6.26 12.77
C VAL A 116 -11.28 6.08 13.82
N ASP A 117 -11.59 5.45 14.96
CA ASP A 117 -10.71 5.36 16.13
C ASP A 117 -10.56 3.94 16.73
N HIS A 118 -11.27 2.94 16.19
CA HIS A 118 -11.13 1.54 16.61
C HIS A 118 -11.32 0.56 15.44
N PRO A 119 -10.84 -0.70 15.59
CA PRO A 119 -11.06 -1.77 14.59
C PRO A 119 -12.55 -2.05 14.38
N GLU A 120 -12.93 -2.48 13.20
CA GLU A 120 -14.29 -2.86 12.80
C GLU A 120 -15.31 -1.71 12.83
N GLN A 121 -14.90 -0.48 13.05
CA GLN A 121 -15.82 0.66 13.00
C GLN A 121 -16.29 0.93 11.57
N VAL A 122 -15.38 0.93 10.59
CA VAL A 122 -15.70 1.16 9.18
C VAL A 122 -14.96 0.19 8.29
N TRP A 123 -15.70 -0.58 7.53
CA TRP A 123 -15.15 -1.30 6.38
C TRP A 123 -15.38 -0.55 5.09
N VAL A 124 -14.39 -0.55 4.22
CA VAL A 124 -14.51 -0.05 2.84
C VAL A 124 -14.32 -1.18 1.86
N CYS A 125 -15.05 -1.12 0.76
CA CYS A 125 -14.96 -2.11 -0.30
C CYS A 125 -14.89 -1.46 -1.68
N ASP A 126 -14.31 -2.21 -2.61
CA ASP A 126 -14.25 -1.84 -4.02
C ASP A 126 -13.98 -3.08 -4.87
N VAL A 127 -14.25 -2.98 -6.17
CA VAL A 127 -13.93 -4.02 -7.16
C VAL A 127 -12.90 -3.49 -8.14
N THR A 128 -11.96 -4.36 -8.48
CA THR A 128 -11.00 -4.06 -9.55
C THR A 128 -10.91 -5.22 -10.53
N TYR A 129 -10.47 -4.94 -11.76
CA TYR A 129 -10.17 -5.97 -12.74
C TYR A 129 -8.69 -6.31 -12.76
N VAL A 130 -8.39 -7.57 -12.97
CA VAL A 130 -7.06 -8.15 -13.13
C VAL A 130 -6.98 -8.76 -14.51
N ARG A 131 -5.95 -8.44 -15.28
CA ARG A 131 -5.76 -8.98 -16.63
C ARG A 131 -5.30 -10.43 -16.56
N LEU A 132 -5.96 -11.28 -17.33
CA LEU A 132 -5.61 -12.69 -17.49
C LEU A 132 -5.68 -13.08 -18.96
N GLY A 133 -4.52 -13.27 -19.58
CA GLY A 133 -4.43 -13.53 -21.02
C GLY A 133 -5.10 -12.44 -21.85
N ASN A 134 -6.07 -12.81 -22.67
CA ASN A 134 -6.84 -11.89 -23.51
C ASN A 134 -8.11 -11.34 -22.84
N GLY A 135 -8.37 -11.71 -21.56
CA GLY A 135 -9.56 -11.30 -20.81
C GLY A 135 -9.22 -10.66 -19.47
N PHE A 136 -10.23 -10.59 -18.64
CA PHE A 136 -10.15 -10.06 -17.30
C PHE A 136 -10.83 -10.99 -16.30
N VAL A 137 -10.37 -10.94 -15.05
CA VAL A 137 -11.07 -11.45 -13.88
C VAL A 137 -11.27 -10.27 -12.92
N TYR A 138 -12.26 -10.40 -12.05
CA TYR A 138 -12.67 -9.32 -11.15
C TYR A 138 -12.34 -9.70 -9.72
N LEU A 139 -11.77 -8.77 -8.99
CA LEU A 139 -11.37 -8.91 -7.59
C LEU A 139 -12.17 -7.93 -6.75
N ALA A 140 -13.00 -8.45 -5.83
CA ALA A 140 -13.64 -7.68 -4.76
C ALA A 140 -12.78 -7.78 -3.50
N VAL A 141 -12.57 -6.67 -2.79
CA VAL A 141 -11.81 -6.65 -1.54
C VAL A 141 -12.52 -5.77 -0.52
N ILE A 142 -12.52 -6.22 0.74
CA ILE A 142 -13.04 -5.50 1.90
C ILE A 142 -11.88 -5.25 2.87
N MET A 143 -11.74 -4.02 3.34
CA MET A 143 -10.66 -3.58 4.24
C MET A 143 -11.23 -2.79 5.40
N ASP A 144 -10.78 -3.09 6.61
CA ASP A 144 -11.01 -2.25 7.77
C ASP A 144 -10.23 -0.93 7.66
N VAL A 145 -10.91 0.19 7.86
CA VAL A 145 -10.33 1.53 7.69
C VAL A 145 -9.33 1.85 8.80
N PHE A 146 -9.54 1.40 10.02
CA PHE A 146 -8.66 1.69 11.15
C PHE A 146 -7.33 0.93 11.06
N THR A 147 -7.42 -0.39 10.98
CA THR A 147 -6.23 -1.28 10.96
C THR A 147 -5.59 -1.41 9.60
N ARG A 148 -6.29 -1.06 8.51
CA ARG A 148 -5.92 -1.34 7.12
C ARG A 148 -5.89 -2.84 6.79
N ALA A 149 -6.37 -3.70 7.68
CA ALA A 149 -6.41 -5.14 7.45
C ALA A 149 -7.46 -5.50 6.40
N ILE A 150 -7.10 -6.40 5.50
CA ILE A 150 -8.05 -7.01 4.57
C ILE A 150 -8.85 -8.03 5.35
N ARG A 151 -10.17 -7.84 5.38
CA ARG A 151 -11.13 -8.71 6.07
C ARG A 151 -11.73 -9.77 5.15
N GLY A 152 -11.95 -9.42 3.90
CA GLY A 152 -12.48 -10.36 2.92
C GLY A 152 -12.08 -10.00 1.51
N TRP A 153 -12.04 -11.00 0.66
CA TRP A 153 -11.81 -10.84 -0.77
C TRP A 153 -12.44 -12.02 -1.52
N ASN A 154 -12.76 -11.79 -2.78
CA ASN A 154 -13.18 -12.84 -3.70
C ASN A 154 -12.75 -12.52 -5.13
N LEU A 155 -12.53 -13.53 -5.94
CA LEU A 155 -12.15 -13.43 -7.35
C LEU A 155 -13.16 -14.19 -8.20
N SER A 156 -13.64 -13.57 -9.27
CA SER A 156 -14.57 -14.18 -10.23
C SER A 156 -14.22 -13.83 -11.67
N ARG A 157 -14.67 -14.68 -12.59
CA ARG A 157 -14.63 -14.36 -14.03
C ARG A 157 -15.72 -13.36 -14.44
N ASN A 158 -16.74 -13.22 -13.61
CA ASN A 158 -17.91 -12.37 -13.85
C ASN A 158 -17.92 -11.22 -12.86
N LEU A 159 -18.41 -10.06 -13.32
CA LEU A 159 -18.67 -8.89 -12.48
C LEU A 159 -20.16 -8.93 -12.08
N ASP A 160 -20.48 -9.79 -11.14
CA ASP A 160 -21.83 -10.03 -10.63
C ASP A 160 -21.91 -9.81 -9.11
N THR A 161 -23.10 -9.95 -8.55
CA THR A 161 -23.32 -9.81 -7.11
C THR A 161 -22.63 -10.93 -6.31
N ASP A 162 -22.50 -12.13 -6.87
CA ASP A 162 -21.83 -13.26 -6.22
C ASP A 162 -20.37 -12.97 -5.91
N LEU A 163 -19.70 -12.18 -6.77
CA LEU A 163 -18.34 -11.75 -6.52
C LEU A 163 -18.23 -10.96 -5.20
N THR A 164 -19.08 -9.96 -5.01
CA THR A 164 -19.06 -9.10 -3.84
C THR A 164 -19.65 -9.80 -2.61
N LEU A 165 -20.69 -10.61 -2.77
CA LEU A 165 -21.26 -11.44 -1.70
C LEU A 165 -20.23 -12.42 -1.15
N GLY A 166 -19.46 -13.10 -1.99
CA GLY A 166 -18.42 -14.02 -1.53
C GLY A 166 -17.32 -13.32 -0.72
N ALA A 167 -16.95 -12.09 -1.09
CA ALA A 167 -16.02 -11.30 -0.32
C ALA A 167 -16.60 -10.88 1.04
N LEU A 168 -17.89 -10.47 1.07
CA LEU A 168 -18.59 -10.07 2.28
C LEU A 168 -18.80 -11.25 3.25
N GLN A 169 -19.25 -12.39 2.76
CA GLN A 169 -19.43 -13.60 3.58
C GLN A 169 -18.12 -14.03 4.25
N ARG A 170 -17.01 -13.98 3.50
CA ARG A 170 -15.68 -14.28 4.03
C ARG A 170 -15.28 -13.29 5.13
N ALA A 171 -15.53 -11.99 4.94
CA ALA A 171 -15.25 -10.95 5.92
C ALA A 171 -16.12 -11.13 7.18
N LEU A 172 -17.42 -11.30 7.04
CA LEU A 172 -18.37 -11.47 8.15
C LEU A 172 -18.16 -12.76 8.94
N SER A 173 -17.52 -13.78 8.36
CA SER A 173 -17.13 -14.98 9.11
C SER A 173 -16.00 -14.74 10.11
N LEU A 174 -15.27 -13.64 10.00
CA LEU A 174 -14.17 -13.26 10.88
C LEU A 174 -14.59 -12.21 11.91
N CYS A 175 -15.20 -11.12 11.45
CA CYS A 175 -15.57 -9.96 12.27
C CYS A 175 -16.84 -9.32 11.69
N ILE A 176 -17.48 -8.45 12.48
CA ILE A 176 -18.67 -7.68 12.06
C ILE A 176 -18.33 -6.19 12.20
N PRO A 177 -18.47 -5.36 11.14
CA PRO A 177 -18.25 -3.93 11.23
C PRO A 177 -19.50 -3.20 11.74
N GLU A 178 -19.30 -1.97 12.25
CA GLU A 178 -20.42 -1.08 12.52
C GLU A 178 -20.98 -0.48 11.22
N ILE A 179 -20.11 -0.04 10.33
CA ILE A 179 -20.45 0.60 9.06
C ILE A 179 -19.73 -0.10 7.91
N HIS A 180 -20.49 -0.44 6.87
CA HIS A 180 -19.96 -0.91 5.60
C HIS A 180 -20.12 0.20 4.55
N HIS A 181 -19.01 0.72 4.02
CA HIS A 181 -18.97 1.83 3.07
C HIS A 181 -18.47 1.38 1.70
N SER A 182 -19.21 1.74 0.65
CA SER A 182 -18.87 1.44 -0.76
C SER A 182 -19.04 2.66 -1.67
N ASP A 183 -18.64 2.50 -2.92
CA ASP A 183 -19.17 3.35 -3.99
C ASP A 183 -20.63 2.97 -4.32
N GLN A 184 -21.24 3.70 -5.28
CA GLN A 184 -22.60 3.38 -5.77
C GLN A 184 -22.56 2.33 -6.89
N GLY A 185 -21.74 1.28 -6.74
CA GLY A 185 -21.74 0.15 -7.68
C GLY A 185 -22.99 -0.70 -7.55
N VAL A 186 -23.52 -1.18 -8.69
CA VAL A 186 -24.73 -2.03 -8.76
C VAL A 186 -24.65 -3.21 -7.79
N GLN A 187 -23.48 -3.82 -7.66
CA GLN A 187 -23.25 -5.01 -6.84
C GLN A 187 -23.44 -4.74 -5.34
N TYR A 188 -23.10 -3.54 -4.88
CA TYR A 188 -23.22 -3.12 -3.48
C TYR A 188 -24.64 -2.65 -3.12
N ALA A 189 -25.38 -2.19 -4.11
CA ALA A 189 -26.79 -1.79 -3.97
C ALA A 189 -27.78 -2.95 -4.19
N ALA A 190 -27.29 -4.13 -4.60
CA ALA A 190 -28.11 -5.31 -4.81
C ALA A 190 -28.83 -5.73 -3.52
N HIS A 191 -30.08 -6.18 -3.65
CA HIS A 191 -30.94 -6.53 -2.52
C HIS A 191 -30.29 -7.59 -1.62
N GLU A 192 -29.69 -8.64 -2.20
CA GLU A 192 -29.05 -9.73 -1.46
C GLU A 192 -27.85 -9.26 -0.66
N TYR A 193 -27.05 -8.32 -1.22
CA TYR A 193 -25.89 -7.75 -0.54
C TYR A 193 -26.32 -6.91 0.67
N VAL A 194 -27.29 -6.04 0.48
CA VAL A 194 -27.84 -5.19 1.56
C VAL A 194 -28.55 -6.02 2.61
N ALA A 195 -29.35 -7.02 2.22
CA ALA A 195 -30.03 -7.92 3.14
C ALA A 195 -29.04 -8.67 4.05
N LEU A 196 -27.91 -9.11 3.49
CA LEU A 196 -26.85 -9.76 4.29
C LEU A 196 -26.25 -8.80 5.32
N LEU A 197 -25.95 -7.56 4.96
CA LEU A 197 -25.47 -6.55 5.91
C LEU A 197 -26.49 -6.26 7.01
N GLN A 198 -27.77 -6.12 6.65
CA GLN A 198 -28.87 -5.89 7.60
C GLN A 198 -29.06 -7.06 8.57
N GLN A 199 -28.88 -8.29 8.11
CA GLN A 199 -28.93 -9.48 8.96
C GLN A 199 -27.90 -9.45 10.09
N TYR A 200 -26.76 -8.81 9.86
CA TYR A 200 -25.68 -8.61 10.84
C TYR A 200 -25.76 -7.24 11.54
N GLU A 201 -26.87 -6.50 11.38
CA GLU A 201 -27.09 -5.15 11.95
C GLU A 201 -26.04 -4.11 11.50
N VAL A 202 -25.38 -4.33 10.37
CA VAL A 202 -24.36 -3.44 9.82
C VAL A 202 -25.02 -2.26 9.12
N GLN A 203 -24.58 -1.05 9.41
CA GLN A 203 -25.05 0.17 8.75
C GLN A 203 -24.47 0.28 7.34
N VAL A 204 -25.35 0.48 6.35
CA VAL A 204 -24.95 0.65 4.95
C VAL A 204 -24.67 2.11 4.66
N SER A 205 -23.50 2.38 4.09
CA SER A 205 -23.02 3.73 3.72
C SER A 205 -22.51 3.72 2.28
N MET A 206 -22.80 4.77 1.52
CA MET A 206 -22.33 4.89 0.14
C MET A 206 -21.75 6.28 -0.15
N ALA A 207 -20.66 6.32 -0.90
CA ALA A 207 -20.11 7.56 -1.45
C ALA A 207 -21.12 8.23 -2.39
N ALA A 208 -21.15 9.55 -2.43
CA ALA A 208 -22.04 10.28 -3.34
C ALA A 208 -21.63 10.05 -4.79
N GLN A 209 -22.61 10.13 -5.70
CA GLN A 209 -22.37 9.94 -7.13
C GLN A 209 -21.37 10.98 -7.65
N GLY A 210 -20.34 10.51 -8.36
CA GLY A 210 -19.31 11.36 -8.93
C GLY A 210 -18.28 11.90 -7.93
N LYS A 211 -18.33 11.46 -6.68
CA LYS A 211 -17.38 11.81 -5.61
C LYS A 211 -16.55 10.62 -5.15
N PRO A 212 -15.65 10.10 -5.98
CA PRO A 212 -14.84 8.93 -5.61
C PRO A 212 -13.84 9.21 -4.48
N GLU A 213 -13.50 10.49 -4.24
CA GLU A 213 -12.73 10.88 -3.06
C GLU A 213 -13.37 10.44 -1.75
N GLU A 214 -14.69 10.28 -1.70
CA GLU A 214 -15.42 9.78 -0.54
C GLU A 214 -15.14 8.28 -0.28
N ASN A 215 -14.70 7.50 -1.29
CA ASN A 215 -14.20 6.13 -1.12
C ASN A 215 -12.66 6.04 -1.30
N GLY A 216 -11.93 7.09 -0.93
CA GLY A 216 -10.49 7.21 -1.15
C GLY A 216 -9.63 6.12 -0.49
N TYR A 217 -10.10 5.49 0.58
CA TYR A 217 -9.42 4.37 1.23
C TYR A 217 -9.43 3.12 0.35
N ALA A 218 -10.57 2.77 -0.21
CA ALA A 218 -10.70 1.63 -1.12
C ALA A 218 -9.95 1.88 -2.43
N GLU A 219 -10.06 3.07 -3.02
CA GLU A 219 -9.26 3.45 -4.20
C GLU A 219 -7.74 3.31 -3.95
N ARG A 220 -7.29 3.73 -2.76
CA ARG A 220 -5.89 3.61 -2.38
C ARG A 220 -5.45 2.15 -2.23
N LEU A 221 -6.32 1.30 -1.66
CA LEU A 221 -6.12 -0.14 -1.57
C LEU A 221 -5.97 -0.76 -2.95
N MET A 222 -6.94 -0.52 -3.86
CA MET A 222 -6.90 -1.04 -5.23
C MET A 222 -5.64 -0.62 -5.99
N ARG A 223 -5.21 0.62 -5.82
CA ARG A 223 -3.94 1.09 -6.38
C ARG A 223 -2.75 0.31 -5.83
N THR A 224 -2.75 0.02 -4.53
CA THR A 224 -1.68 -0.76 -3.88
C THR A 224 -1.63 -2.18 -4.41
N ILE A 225 -2.78 -2.87 -4.51
CA ILE A 225 -2.88 -4.22 -5.06
C ILE A 225 -2.37 -4.24 -6.52
N LYS A 226 -2.84 -3.31 -7.35
CA LYS A 226 -2.39 -3.21 -8.74
C LYS A 226 -0.89 -2.97 -8.86
N GLU A 227 -0.35 -2.04 -8.10
CA GLU A 227 1.07 -1.69 -8.19
C GLU A 227 1.99 -2.74 -7.58
N GLU A 228 1.61 -3.39 -6.50
CA GLU A 228 2.50 -4.24 -5.70
C GLU A 228 2.34 -5.73 -6.03
N GLU A 229 1.23 -6.14 -6.64
CA GLU A 229 0.97 -7.52 -7.08
C GLU A 229 0.69 -7.59 -8.59
N VAL A 230 -0.44 -7.03 -9.05
CA VAL A 230 -0.95 -7.25 -10.42
C VAL A 230 0.03 -6.77 -11.52
N ASP A 231 0.62 -5.59 -11.37
CA ASP A 231 1.59 -5.03 -12.34
C ASP A 231 2.95 -5.75 -12.33
N LEU A 232 3.20 -6.64 -11.37
CA LEU A 232 4.47 -7.35 -11.20
C LEU A 232 4.37 -8.84 -11.54
N SER A 233 3.15 -9.36 -11.61
CA SER A 233 2.88 -10.78 -11.78
C SER A 233 2.42 -11.09 -13.20
N GLU A 234 2.82 -12.25 -13.70
CA GLU A 234 2.26 -12.87 -14.87
C GLU A 234 1.43 -14.07 -14.42
N TYR A 235 0.18 -14.13 -14.85
CA TYR A 235 -0.76 -15.17 -14.45
C TYR A 235 -1.02 -16.14 -15.60
N ILE A 236 -0.92 -17.44 -15.30
CA ILE A 236 -1.09 -18.51 -16.29
C ILE A 236 -2.58 -18.78 -16.52
N ASP A 237 -3.33 -18.96 -15.45
CA ASP A 237 -4.76 -19.28 -15.48
C ASP A 237 -5.49 -18.70 -14.26
N PHE A 238 -6.79 -18.97 -14.17
CA PHE A 238 -7.64 -18.49 -13.07
C PHE A 238 -7.21 -19.01 -11.69
N ALA A 239 -6.80 -20.27 -11.60
CA ALA A 239 -6.36 -20.88 -10.35
C ALA A 239 -5.05 -20.24 -9.87
N ASP A 240 -4.17 -19.89 -10.82
CA ASP A 240 -2.92 -19.20 -10.54
C ASP A 240 -3.16 -17.75 -10.04
N VAL A 241 -4.04 -16.99 -10.71
CA VAL A 241 -4.46 -15.65 -10.22
C VAL A 241 -5.02 -15.75 -8.81
N TYR A 242 -5.92 -16.70 -8.57
CA TYR A 242 -6.56 -16.87 -7.27
C TYR A 242 -5.54 -17.15 -6.16
N ARG A 243 -4.60 -18.06 -6.43
CA ARG A 243 -3.53 -18.41 -5.49
C ARG A 243 -2.57 -17.25 -5.22
N GLN A 244 -2.10 -16.55 -6.27
CA GLN A 244 -1.12 -15.48 -6.14
C GLN A 244 -1.72 -14.26 -5.44
N ILE A 245 -2.93 -13.83 -5.85
CA ILE A 245 -3.65 -12.72 -5.20
C ILE A 245 -4.00 -13.07 -3.76
N GLY A 246 -4.51 -14.27 -3.50
CA GLY A 246 -4.82 -14.70 -2.13
C GLY A 246 -3.59 -14.63 -1.23
N ARG A 247 -2.46 -15.20 -1.69
CA ARG A 247 -1.18 -15.10 -0.98
C ARG A 247 -0.74 -13.66 -0.76
N PHE A 248 -0.90 -12.79 -1.77
CA PHE A 248 -0.54 -11.39 -1.60
C PHE A 248 -1.40 -10.70 -0.55
N LEU A 249 -2.72 -10.89 -0.56
CA LEU A 249 -3.64 -10.24 0.36
C LEU A 249 -3.47 -10.74 1.80
N GLU A 250 -3.36 -12.05 1.98
CA GLU A 250 -3.30 -12.70 3.30
C GLU A 250 -1.89 -12.68 3.89
N ASP A 251 -0.88 -13.21 3.16
CA ASP A 251 0.46 -13.40 3.69
C ASP A 251 1.39 -12.19 3.51
N VAL A 252 1.16 -11.33 2.50
CA VAL A 252 2.04 -10.19 2.25
C VAL A 252 1.42 -8.91 2.76
N TYR A 253 0.21 -8.58 2.34
CA TYR A 253 -0.42 -7.31 2.66
C TYR A 253 -0.70 -7.19 4.17
N ASN A 254 -1.35 -8.18 4.77
CA ASN A 254 -1.71 -8.15 6.19
C ASN A 254 -0.53 -8.36 7.13
N THR A 255 0.46 -9.23 6.77
CA THR A 255 1.49 -9.68 7.72
C THR A 255 2.89 -9.10 7.50
N LYS A 256 3.24 -8.67 6.29
CA LYS A 256 4.61 -8.25 5.93
C LYS A 256 4.69 -6.81 5.43
N ARG A 257 3.60 -6.31 4.83
CA ARG A 257 3.58 -4.97 4.26
C ARG A 257 3.43 -3.90 5.33
N ILE A 258 4.43 -3.04 5.46
CA ILE A 258 4.40 -1.92 6.41
C ILE A 258 3.64 -0.71 5.85
N HIS A 259 2.84 -0.07 6.69
CA HIS A 259 2.02 1.09 6.34
C HIS A 259 2.48 2.35 7.08
N SER A 260 2.74 3.43 6.33
CA SER A 260 3.17 4.69 6.94
C SER A 260 2.10 5.32 7.85
N ALA A 261 0.81 5.10 7.53
CA ALA A 261 -0.30 5.57 8.35
C ALA A 261 -0.42 4.82 9.68
N LEU A 262 0.13 3.60 9.78
CA LEU A 262 0.17 2.77 10.98
C LEU A 262 1.54 2.85 11.69
N GLY A 263 2.27 3.95 11.56
CA GLY A 263 3.60 4.08 12.16
C GLY A 263 4.65 3.12 11.57
N TYR A 264 4.44 2.61 10.37
CA TYR A 264 5.24 1.57 9.70
C TYR A 264 5.12 0.18 10.35
N LEU A 265 4.00 -0.09 10.98
CA LEU A 265 3.58 -1.45 11.34
C LEU A 265 2.85 -2.10 10.15
N THR A 266 2.74 -3.42 10.19
CA THR A 266 1.81 -4.15 9.34
C THR A 266 0.38 -4.02 9.90
N PRO A 267 -0.67 -4.30 9.13
CA PRO A 267 -2.04 -4.30 9.63
C PRO A 267 -2.22 -5.16 10.88
N LEU A 268 -1.73 -6.41 10.88
CA LEU A 268 -1.86 -7.33 12.01
C LEU A 268 -1.02 -6.90 13.23
N GLU A 269 0.18 -6.35 13.04
CA GLU A 269 0.97 -5.81 14.15
C GLU A 269 0.28 -4.62 14.81
N PHE A 270 -0.31 -3.72 14.00
CA PHE A 270 -1.03 -2.57 14.51
C PHE A 270 -2.28 -2.98 15.27
N GLU A 271 -3.05 -3.91 14.74
CA GLU A 271 -4.25 -4.45 15.38
C GLU A 271 -3.92 -5.15 16.69
N ALA A 272 -2.90 -6.02 16.71
CA ALA A 272 -2.44 -6.67 17.92
C ALA A 272 -1.98 -5.67 18.99
N ALA A 273 -1.23 -4.64 18.59
CA ALA A 273 -0.79 -3.59 19.51
C ALA A 273 -1.98 -2.79 20.09
N TRP A 274 -3.01 -2.53 19.29
CA TRP A 274 -4.21 -1.84 19.74
C TRP A 274 -4.98 -2.67 20.78
N TRP A 275 -5.19 -3.98 20.53
CA TRP A 275 -5.85 -4.87 21.47
C TRP A 275 -5.08 -5.01 22.79
N MET A 276 -3.75 -5.06 22.74
CA MET A 276 -2.91 -5.12 23.94
C MET A 276 -2.91 -3.82 24.77
N ALA A 277 -3.19 -2.68 24.13
CA ALA A 277 -3.24 -1.38 24.79
C ALA A 277 -4.58 -1.12 25.50
N LEU A 278 -5.62 -1.89 25.23
CA LEU A 278 -6.90 -1.78 25.93
C LEU A 278 -6.73 -2.22 27.39
N PRO A 279 -7.25 -1.45 28.35
CA PRO A 279 -7.26 -1.88 29.74
C PRO A 279 -8.03 -3.19 29.87
N VAL A 280 -7.43 -4.18 30.52
CA VAL A 280 -8.12 -5.43 30.88
C VAL A 280 -9.32 -5.02 31.75
N MET A 281 -10.52 -5.10 31.18
CA MET A 281 -11.73 -4.96 31.99
C MET A 281 -11.77 -6.16 32.93
N THR A 282 -11.27 -5.97 34.15
CA THR A 282 -11.55 -6.89 35.25
C THR A 282 -13.05 -6.83 35.48
N THR A 283 -13.77 -7.82 35.01
CA THR A 283 -15.16 -8.06 35.43
C THR A 283 -15.20 -8.17 36.96
N PRO A 284 -16.11 -7.44 37.61
CA PRO A 284 -16.26 -7.50 39.06
C PRO A 284 -16.74 -8.86 39.56
#